data_9288b7c84927b5daeaf8920423db14cd
#
_entry.id   9288b7c84927b5daeaf8920423db14cd
#
_cell.length_a   1.000
_cell.length_b   1.000
_cell.length_c   1.000
_cell.angle_alpha   90.00
_cell.angle_beta   90.00
_cell.angle_gamma   90.00
#
_symmetry.space_group_name_H-M   'P 1'
#
loop_
_entity.id
_entity.type
_entity.pdbx_description
1 polymer ?
#
loop_
_entity_poly.entity_id
_entity_poly.type
_entity_poly.pdbx_seq_one_letter_code
_entity_poly.pdbx_strand_id
1 'polypeptide(L)'
;MSDTQNLEQLLEALMDAEDPKEVRRIAGSILTLDGSHPAGHLALWELMEEEESLNSLGQLEKALEETRKRVGGAPASLYDENPLTEIYGALLMHLAFGFHAKEELERALAFAQDLVAFDDEGVYPGRTVFYRCLLDLKQYDRILEALEEDPLETPVGEHARTLALLETKGVCDETMEALLNALSLDTNLPFLILDLTILPEEDEELGAELEETFHQAVYLQTPWTETQERASFLALPTLILGSLTGRLEQEDQEALEEMLKDSGLEDGVARLQAQAAERDADEDPDERDQWAMEELMKLLLPEGN
;
A
#
# COMPACT_ATOMS: atom_id res chain seq x y z
N MET A 1 -7.39 -11.34 43.83
CA MET A 1 -6.82 -10.52 42.73
C MET A 1 -7.76 -9.33 42.58
N SER A 2 -7.25 -8.14 42.40
CA SER A 2 -8.08 -6.97 42.07
C SER A 2 -8.58 -7.09 40.62
N ASP A 3 -9.73 -6.45 40.32
CA ASP A 3 -10.28 -6.46 38.95
C ASP A 3 -9.28 -5.90 37.95
N THR A 4 -8.44 -4.94 38.36
CA THR A 4 -7.36 -4.38 37.56
C THR A 4 -6.28 -5.42 37.17
N GLN A 5 -5.81 -6.22 38.15
CA GLN A 5 -4.84 -7.30 37.88
C GLN A 5 -5.41 -8.38 36.96
N ASN A 6 -6.70 -8.64 37.05
CA ASN A 6 -7.38 -9.61 36.19
C ASN A 6 -7.51 -9.06 34.76
N LEU A 7 -7.76 -7.76 34.59
CA LEU A 7 -7.85 -7.11 33.29
C LEU A 7 -6.48 -7.10 32.57
N GLU A 8 -5.39 -6.74 33.25
CA GLU A 8 -4.03 -6.78 32.71
C GLU A 8 -3.65 -8.17 32.17
N GLN A 9 -3.94 -9.23 32.97
CA GLN A 9 -3.68 -10.62 32.55
C GLN A 9 -4.52 -11.03 31.33
N LEU A 10 -5.76 -10.53 31.21
CA LEU A 10 -6.60 -10.82 30.05
C LEU A 10 -6.11 -10.09 28.80
N LEU A 11 -5.57 -8.88 28.94
CA LEU A 11 -4.98 -8.14 27.82
C LEU A 11 -3.71 -8.82 27.31
N GLU A 12 -2.81 -9.26 28.21
CA GLU A 12 -1.64 -10.07 27.83
C GLU A 12 -2.06 -11.37 27.13
N ALA A 13 -3.05 -12.08 27.69
CA ALA A 13 -3.53 -13.31 27.07
C ALA A 13 -4.24 -13.09 25.73
N LEU A 14 -4.81 -11.91 25.49
CA LEU A 14 -5.43 -11.55 24.22
C LEU A 14 -4.36 -11.35 23.12
N MET A 15 -3.23 -10.74 23.47
CA MET A 15 -2.11 -10.53 22.54
C MET A 15 -1.44 -11.85 22.10
N ASP A 16 -1.45 -12.87 22.98
CA ASP A 16 -0.85 -14.19 22.72
C ASP A 16 -1.84 -15.19 22.07
N ALA A 17 -3.12 -14.83 21.93
CA ALA A 17 -4.15 -15.75 21.49
C ALA A 17 -4.25 -15.79 19.95
N GLU A 18 -4.05 -16.97 19.36
CA GLU A 18 -4.19 -17.21 17.92
C GLU A 18 -5.51 -17.92 17.55
N ASP A 19 -6.09 -18.72 18.48
CA ASP A 19 -7.37 -19.42 18.22
C ASP A 19 -8.56 -18.44 18.30
N PRO A 20 -9.36 -18.26 17.23
CA PRO A 20 -10.53 -17.38 17.21
C PRO A 20 -11.54 -17.64 18.34
N LYS A 21 -11.67 -18.88 18.82
CA LYS A 21 -12.55 -19.21 19.95
C LYS A 21 -11.99 -18.70 21.26
N GLU A 22 -10.67 -18.76 21.43
CA GLU A 22 -10.00 -18.25 22.61
C GLU A 22 -10.02 -16.73 22.62
N VAL A 23 -9.69 -16.08 21.50
CA VAL A 23 -9.83 -14.62 21.33
C VAL A 23 -11.23 -14.17 21.73
N ARG A 24 -12.28 -14.80 21.19
CA ARG A 24 -13.68 -14.47 21.52
C ARG A 24 -13.97 -14.63 23.02
N ARG A 25 -13.46 -15.68 23.66
CA ARG A 25 -13.64 -15.94 25.09
C ARG A 25 -12.97 -14.88 25.94
N ILE A 26 -11.72 -14.52 25.61
CA ILE A 26 -10.93 -13.53 26.35
C ILE A 26 -11.55 -12.13 26.18
N ALA A 27 -11.85 -11.73 24.95
CA ALA A 27 -12.49 -10.45 24.64
C ALA A 27 -13.83 -10.30 25.38
N GLY A 28 -14.66 -11.36 25.41
CA GLY A 28 -15.89 -11.38 26.21
C GLY A 28 -15.64 -11.24 27.71
N SER A 29 -14.55 -11.79 28.23
CA SER A 29 -14.16 -11.63 29.64
C SER A 29 -13.70 -10.21 29.96
N ILE A 30 -12.93 -9.58 29.06
CA ILE A 30 -12.52 -8.17 29.14
C ILE A 30 -13.78 -7.27 29.21
N LEU A 31 -14.71 -7.46 28.27
CA LEU A 31 -15.96 -6.66 28.21
C LEU A 31 -16.90 -6.93 29.40
N THR A 32 -16.77 -8.07 30.06
CA THR A 32 -17.51 -8.35 31.31
C THR A 32 -16.97 -7.54 32.50
N LEU A 33 -15.65 -7.32 32.53
CA LEU A 33 -14.98 -6.51 33.56
C LEU A 33 -15.12 -5.00 33.26
N ASP A 34 -15.01 -4.64 31.99
CA ASP A 34 -15.05 -3.27 31.49
C ASP A 34 -15.77 -3.24 30.14
N GLY A 35 -17.06 -3.01 30.18
CA GLY A 35 -17.94 -3.07 29.00
C GLY A 35 -17.64 -2.07 27.88
N SER A 36 -16.74 -1.11 28.14
CA SER A 36 -16.29 -0.13 27.13
C SER A 36 -14.83 -0.31 26.71
N HIS A 37 -14.17 -1.39 27.13
CA HIS A 37 -12.75 -1.57 26.84
C HIS A 37 -12.47 -1.73 25.34
N PRO A 38 -11.64 -0.85 24.72
CA PRO A 38 -11.45 -0.82 23.26
C PRO A 38 -10.84 -2.12 22.71
N ALA A 39 -9.89 -2.76 23.41
CA ALA A 39 -9.31 -4.03 22.98
C ALA A 39 -10.35 -5.15 22.83
N GLY A 40 -11.32 -5.23 23.77
CA GLY A 40 -12.37 -6.24 23.67
C GLY A 40 -13.32 -6.01 22.49
N HIS A 41 -13.62 -4.75 22.17
CA HIS A 41 -14.43 -4.41 21.00
C HIS A 41 -13.70 -4.64 19.68
N LEU A 42 -12.42 -4.26 19.60
CA LEU A 42 -11.58 -4.49 18.42
C LEU A 42 -11.45 -6.00 18.13
N ALA A 43 -11.02 -6.78 19.11
CA ALA A 43 -10.84 -8.23 18.94
C ALA A 43 -12.13 -8.98 18.57
N LEU A 44 -13.30 -8.54 19.03
CA LEU A 44 -14.57 -9.13 18.58
C LEU A 44 -14.95 -8.69 17.17
N TRP A 45 -14.62 -7.48 16.79
CA TRP A 45 -14.88 -6.97 15.44
C TRP A 45 -14.02 -7.68 14.39
N GLU A 46 -12.74 -7.93 14.67
CA GLU A 46 -11.82 -8.67 13.80
C GLU A 46 -12.24 -10.13 13.54
N LEU A 47 -13.09 -10.68 14.40
CA LEU A 47 -13.66 -12.02 14.24
C LEU A 47 -14.99 -12.04 13.46
N MET A 48 -15.46 -10.90 12.95
CA MET A 48 -16.69 -10.81 12.17
C MET A 48 -16.42 -11.17 10.71
N GLU A 49 -17.45 -11.67 10.03
CA GLU A 49 -17.45 -11.76 8.57
C GLU A 49 -17.44 -10.34 7.96
N GLU A 50 -16.92 -10.20 6.75
CA GLU A 50 -16.69 -8.90 6.10
C GLU A 50 -17.95 -8.01 6.07
N GLU A 51 -19.11 -8.54 5.65
CA GLU A 51 -20.36 -7.78 5.61
C GLU A 51 -20.81 -7.30 7.01
N GLU A 52 -20.65 -8.13 8.04
CA GLU A 52 -20.99 -7.79 9.41
C GLU A 52 -20.03 -6.71 9.96
N SER A 53 -18.74 -6.87 9.70
CA SER A 53 -17.69 -5.93 10.14
C SER A 53 -17.92 -4.53 9.54
N LEU A 54 -18.18 -4.43 8.24
CA LEU A 54 -18.49 -3.16 7.57
C LEU A 54 -19.75 -2.50 8.09
N ASN A 55 -20.78 -3.28 8.45
CA ASN A 55 -22.00 -2.76 9.06
C ASN A 55 -21.80 -2.32 10.52
N SER A 56 -20.72 -2.75 11.15
CA SER A 56 -20.41 -2.51 12.57
C SER A 56 -19.34 -1.44 12.81
N LEU A 57 -18.86 -0.70 11.80
CA LEU A 57 -17.82 0.35 11.95
C LEU A 57 -18.12 1.37 13.04
N GLY A 58 -19.41 1.69 13.28
CA GLY A 58 -19.81 2.56 14.39
C GLY A 58 -19.47 2.02 15.79
N GLN A 59 -19.15 0.73 15.94
CA GLN A 59 -18.61 0.18 17.20
C GLN A 59 -17.13 0.52 17.34
N LEU A 60 -16.36 0.44 16.25
CA LEU A 60 -14.95 0.85 16.26
C LEU A 60 -14.78 2.36 16.48
N GLU A 61 -15.67 3.20 15.94
CA GLU A 61 -15.65 4.65 16.24
C GLU A 61 -15.82 4.91 17.75
N LYS A 62 -16.73 4.21 18.40
CA LYS A 62 -16.91 4.31 19.86
C LYS A 62 -15.69 3.79 20.63
N ALA A 63 -15.08 2.70 20.16
CA ALA A 63 -13.86 2.18 20.74
C ALA A 63 -12.70 3.17 20.58
N LEU A 64 -12.57 3.83 19.43
CA LEU A 64 -11.58 4.87 19.19
C LEU A 64 -11.77 6.09 20.10
N GLU A 65 -13.03 6.57 20.25
CA GLU A 65 -13.34 7.65 21.19
C GLU A 65 -13.00 7.28 22.64
N GLU A 66 -13.29 6.05 23.03
CA GLU A 66 -12.96 5.56 24.37
C GLU A 66 -11.44 5.42 24.56
N THR A 67 -10.71 4.98 23.54
CA THR A 67 -9.24 4.97 23.56
C THR A 67 -8.70 6.38 23.78
N ARG A 68 -9.16 7.36 23.00
CA ARG A 68 -8.76 8.78 23.16
C ARG A 68 -9.02 9.32 24.57
N LYS A 69 -10.15 8.97 25.18
CA LYS A 69 -10.46 9.37 26.57
C LYS A 69 -9.50 8.76 27.58
N ARG A 70 -9.14 7.49 27.42
CA ARG A 70 -8.25 6.76 28.35
C ARG A 70 -6.81 7.23 28.27
N VAL A 71 -6.33 7.56 27.07
CA VAL A 71 -4.96 8.09 26.87
C VAL A 71 -4.85 9.61 27.07
N GLY A 72 -5.97 10.31 27.24
CA GLY A 72 -5.99 11.76 27.48
C GLY A 72 -5.91 12.60 26.18
N GLY A 73 -6.20 12.03 25.03
CA GLY A 73 -6.18 12.66 23.70
C GLY A 73 -5.80 11.66 22.62
N ALA A 74 -5.40 12.14 21.44
CA ALA A 74 -4.74 11.29 20.45
C ALA A 74 -3.29 11.04 20.91
N PRO A 75 -2.77 9.79 20.89
CA PRO A 75 -1.35 9.53 21.10
C PRO A 75 -0.52 10.31 20.09
N ALA A 76 0.66 10.78 20.49
CA ALA A 76 1.51 11.57 19.62
C ALA A 76 2.27 10.71 18.61
N SER A 77 2.54 9.46 18.96
CA SER A 77 3.33 8.52 18.16
C SER A 77 2.99 7.08 18.52
N LEU A 78 3.29 6.16 17.61
CA LEU A 78 3.18 4.71 17.82
C LEU A 78 4.02 4.22 19.02
N TYR A 79 5.10 4.91 19.34
CA TYR A 79 6.04 4.54 20.41
C TYR A 79 5.72 5.11 21.78
N ASP A 80 4.56 5.71 21.97
CA ASP A 80 4.09 6.10 23.30
C ASP A 80 3.97 4.84 24.19
N GLU A 81 4.52 4.89 25.41
CA GLU A 81 4.54 3.76 26.36
C GLU A 81 3.13 3.34 26.88
N ASN A 82 2.07 3.79 26.25
CA ASN A 82 0.71 3.44 26.63
C ASN A 82 0.25 2.16 25.91
N PRO A 83 -0.20 1.12 26.63
CA PRO A 83 -0.63 -0.14 26.00
C PRO A 83 -1.87 0.00 25.08
N LEU A 84 -2.55 1.15 25.09
CA LEU A 84 -3.64 1.44 24.16
C LEU A 84 -3.18 2.09 22.85
N THR A 85 -1.89 2.36 22.68
CA THR A 85 -1.33 3.02 21.49
C THR A 85 -1.47 2.14 20.26
N GLU A 86 -1.11 0.86 20.35
CA GLU A 86 -1.28 -0.11 19.26
C GLU A 86 -2.76 -0.28 18.89
N ILE A 87 -3.64 -0.36 19.90
CA ILE A 87 -5.10 -0.44 19.69
C ILE A 87 -5.60 0.81 18.96
N TYR A 88 -5.06 1.99 19.28
CA TYR A 88 -5.40 3.23 18.61
C TYR A 88 -5.07 3.18 17.10
N GLY A 89 -3.85 2.75 16.75
CA GLY A 89 -3.41 2.58 15.37
C GLY A 89 -4.27 1.57 14.60
N ALA A 90 -4.51 0.40 15.20
CA ALA A 90 -5.36 -0.64 14.59
C ALA A 90 -6.81 -0.15 14.37
N LEU A 91 -7.38 0.59 15.32
CA LEU A 91 -8.72 1.17 15.16
C LEU A 91 -8.77 2.20 14.03
N LEU A 92 -7.75 3.08 13.90
CA LEU A 92 -7.67 4.03 12.79
C LEU A 92 -7.55 3.31 11.45
N MET A 93 -6.71 2.29 11.38
CA MET A 93 -6.52 1.47 10.18
C MET A 93 -7.84 0.83 9.74
N HIS A 94 -8.49 0.07 10.61
CA HIS A 94 -9.75 -0.59 10.27
C HIS A 94 -10.88 0.39 9.90
N LEU A 95 -10.93 1.56 10.53
CA LEU A 95 -11.89 2.61 10.17
C LEU A 95 -11.60 3.21 8.81
N ALA A 96 -10.32 3.50 8.51
CA ALA A 96 -9.93 4.06 7.22
C ALA A 96 -10.28 3.10 6.07
N PHE A 97 -9.85 1.84 6.16
CA PHE A 97 -10.14 0.82 5.14
C PHE A 97 -11.63 0.47 5.07
N GLY A 98 -12.29 0.33 6.20
CA GLY A 98 -13.71 0.01 6.27
C GLY A 98 -14.61 1.09 5.66
N PHE A 99 -14.32 2.39 5.91
CA PHE A 99 -15.08 3.47 5.27
C PHE A 99 -14.73 3.63 3.79
N HIS A 100 -13.48 3.33 3.38
CA HIS A 100 -13.14 3.27 1.96
C HIS A 100 -13.92 2.17 1.24
N ALA A 101 -14.00 0.96 1.81
CA ALA A 101 -14.79 -0.15 1.25
C ALA A 101 -16.30 0.16 1.16
N LYS A 102 -16.81 1.09 2.00
CA LYS A 102 -18.20 1.61 1.93
C LYS A 102 -18.36 2.81 1.01
N GLU A 103 -17.32 3.24 0.31
CA GLU A 103 -17.31 4.43 -0.54
C GLU A 103 -17.61 5.74 0.24
N GLU A 104 -17.44 5.73 1.58
CA GLU A 104 -17.54 6.91 2.43
C GLU A 104 -16.18 7.64 2.48
N LEU A 105 -15.71 8.12 1.31
CA LEU A 105 -14.32 8.51 1.05
C LEU A 105 -13.81 9.63 1.95
N GLU A 106 -14.62 10.65 2.26
CA GLU A 106 -14.20 11.74 3.15
C GLU A 106 -13.97 11.27 4.58
N ARG A 107 -14.75 10.27 5.04
CA ARG A 107 -14.54 9.67 6.36
C ARG A 107 -13.31 8.79 6.37
N ALA A 108 -13.14 7.97 5.34
CA ALA A 108 -11.94 7.15 5.15
C ALA A 108 -10.69 8.02 5.17
N LEU A 109 -10.69 9.11 4.40
CA LEU A 109 -9.59 10.07 4.32
C LEU A 109 -9.26 10.70 5.68
N ALA A 110 -10.27 11.05 6.49
CA ALA A 110 -10.04 11.64 7.80
C ALA A 110 -9.33 10.65 8.75
N PHE A 111 -9.75 9.38 8.78
CA PHE A 111 -9.07 8.35 9.59
C PHE A 111 -7.69 7.98 9.05
N ALA A 112 -7.54 7.91 7.73
CA ALA A 112 -6.25 7.67 7.10
C ALA A 112 -5.25 8.80 7.39
N GLN A 113 -5.69 10.06 7.36
CA GLN A 113 -4.86 11.21 7.71
C GLN A 113 -4.42 11.18 9.17
N ASP A 114 -5.34 10.84 10.10
CA ASP A 114 -5.00 10.65 11.52
C ASP A 114 -3.98 9.50 11.69
N LEU A 115 -4.12 8.41 10.90
CA LEU A 115 -3.21 7.26 10.95
C LEU A 115 -1.81 7.63 10.43
N VAL A 116 -1.71 8.30 9.29
CA VAL A 116 -0.41 8.75 8.73
C VAL A 116 0.29 9.72 9.68
N ALA A 117 -0.46 10.63 10.33
CA ALA A 117 0.10 11.57 11.31
C ALA A 117 0.57 10.88 12.61
N PHE A 118 -0.02 9.74 12.96
CA PHE A 118 0.33 8.95 14.13
C PHE A 118 1.51 8.00 13.87
N ASP A 119 1.61 7.48 12.64
CA ASP A 119 2.55 6.46 12.20
C ASP A 119 3.52 7.03 11.15
N ASP A 120 4.47 7.82 11.62
CA ASP A 120 5.48 8.49 10.78
C ASP A 120 6.49 7.51 10.15
N GLU A 121 6.69 6.33 10.78
CA GLU A 121 7.59 5.28 10.26
C GLU A 121 6.92 4.31 9.27
N GLY A 122 5.58 4.36 9.12
CA GLY A 122 4.87 3.55 8.13
C GLY A 122 4.70 2.08 8.52
N VAL A 123 4.54 1.79 9.82
CA VAL A 123 4.27 0.43 10.32
C VAL A 123 2.89 -0.06 9.87
N TYR A 124 1.92 0.84 9.79
CA TYR A 124 0.58 0.57 9.26
C TYR A 124 0.46 0.97 7.79
N PRO A 125 -0.39 0.32 6.99
CA PRO A 125 -0.62 0.66 5.59
C PRO A 125 -1.50 1.93 5.42
N GLY A 126 -1.34 2.91 6.32
CA GLY A 126 -2.14 4.14 6.35
C GLY A 126 -1.98 4.99 5.09
N ARG A 127 -0.76 5.06 4.55
CA ARG A 127 -0.44 5.80 3.31
C ARG A 127 -1.16 5.23 2.11
N THR A 128 -1.34 3.92 2.05
CA THR A 128 -2.04 3.23 0.95
C THR A 128 -3.49 3.73 0.84
N VAL A 129 -4.24 3.69 1.93
CA VAL A 129 -5.64 4.16 1.92
C VAL A 129 -5.74 5.68 1.85
N PHE A 130 -4.78 6.43 2.41
CA PHE A 130 -4.72 7.88 2.34
C PHE A 130 -4.60 8.38 0.90
N TYR A 131 -3.57 7.93 0.17
CA TYR A 131 -3.38 8.33 -1.22
C TYR A 131 -4.48 7.78 -2.13
N ARG A 132 -4.98 6.57 -1.86
CA ARG A 132 -6.13 6.04 -2.59
C ARG A 132 -7.37 6.92 -2.44
N CYS A 133 -7.73 7.35 -1.25
CA CYS A 133 -8.86 8.27 -1.04
C CYS A 133 -8.67 9.61 -1.76
N LEU A 134 -7.47 10.18 -1.76
CA LEU A 134 -7.18 11.41 -2.48
C LEU A 134 -7.30 11.25 -4.00
N LEU A 135 -6.87 10.11 -4.56
CA LEU A 135 -7.04 9.78 -5.98
C LEU A 135 -8.52 9.64 -6.34
N ASP A 136 -9.30 8.88 -5.57
CA ASP A 136 -10.73 8.68 -5.80
C ASP A 136 -11.52 10.01 -5.70
N LEU A 137 -11.11 10.90 -4.80
CA LEU A 137 -11.66 12.25 -4.65
C LEU A 137 -11.10 13.25 -5.67
N LYS A 138 -10.16 12.85 -6.53
CA LYS A 138 -9.47 13.69 -7.53
C LYS A 138 -8.80 14.93 -6.93
N GLN A 139 -8.26 14.80 -5.71
CA GLN A 139 -7.61 15.88 -4.98
C GLN A 139 -6.10 15.90 -5.27
N TYR A 140 -5.73 16.02 -6.54
CA TYR A 140 -4.35 15.88 -7.03
C TYR A 140 -3.38 16.90 -6.41
N ASP A 141 -3.78 18.15 -6.23
CA ASP A 141 -2.94 19.16 -5.58
C ASP A 141 -2.61 18.76 -4.13
N ARG A 142 -3.59 18.18 -3.41
CA ARG A 142 -3.35 17.70 -2.04
C ARG A 142 -2.41 16.50 -1.98
N ILE A 143 -2.39 15.65 -3.00
CA ILE A 143 -1.41 14.56 -3.09
C ILE A 143 0.00 15.15 -3.15
N LEU A 144 0.21 16.13 -4.04
CA LEU A 144 1.53 16.77 -4.22
C LEU A 144 1.96 17.50 -2.94
N GLU A 145 1.06 18.28 -2.31
CA GLU A 145 1.31 18.94 -1.04
C GLU A 145 1.67 17.95 0.08
N ALA A 146 0.89 16.86 0.21
CA ALA A 146 1.13 15.85 1.25
C ALA A 146 2.48 15.14 1.09
N LEU A 147 2.90 14.86 -0.16
CA LEU A 147 4.18 14.23 -0.45
C LEU A 147 5.40 15.15 -0.22
N GLU A 148 5.21 16.48 -0.28
CA GLU A 148 6.26 17.43 0.10
C GLU A 148 6.47 17.47 1.63
N GLU A 149 5.44 17.18 2.40
CA GLU A 149 5.46 17.22 3.87
C GLU A 149 5.78 15.83 4.50
N ASP A 150 5.52 14.73 3.79
CA ASP A 150 5.76 13.37 4.29
C ASP A 150 7.26 13.05 4.24
N PRO A 151 7.90 12.75 5.38
CA PRO A 151 9.30 12.38 5.40
C PRO A 151 9.59 10.99 4.83
N LEU A 152 8.55 10.17 4.63
CA LEU A 152 8.68 8.79 4.19
C LEU A 152 8.34 8.66 2.70
N GLU A 153 9.35 8.31 1.92
CA GLU A 153 9.18 7.97 0.51
C GLU A 153 8.68 6.52 0.40
N THR A 154 7.52 6.34 -0.24
CA THR A 154 6.87 5.02 -0.37
C THR A 154 6.47 4.75 -1.82
N PRO A 155 6.44 3.46 -2.26
CA PRO A 155 5.99 3.10 -3.60
C PRO A 155 4.59 3.65 -3.91
N VAL A 156 3.64 3.48 -2.99
CA VAL A 156 2.26 3.98 -3.17
C VAL A 156 2.20 5.51 -3.27
N GLY A 157 3.05 6.23 -2.52
CA GLY A 157 3.15 7.68 -2.58
C GLY A 157 3.66 8.16 -3.94
N GLU A 158 4.73 7.56 -4.46
CA GLU A 158 5.30 7.93 -5.76
C GLU A 158 4.39 7.54 -6.93
N HIS A 159 3.66 6.42 -6.87
CA HIS A 159 2.60 6.12 -7.84
C HIS A 159 1.47 7.16 -7.79
N ALA A 160 1.06 7.60 -6.60
CA ALA A 160 0.06 8.65 -6.44
C ALA A 160 0.57 10.00 -6.97
N ARG A 161 1.85 10.36 -6.72
CA ARG A 161 2.52 11.53 -7.31
C ARG A 161 2.45 11.49 -8.82
N THR A 162 2.83 10.36 -9.41
CA THR A 162 2.83 10.16 -10.86
C THR A 162 1.44 10.38 -11.45
N LEU A 163 0.40 9.78 -10.86
CA LEU A 163 -0.98 9.96 -11.29
C LEU A 163 -1.44 11.41 -11.15
N ALA A 164 -1.08 12.08 -10.05
CA ALA A 164 -1.42 13.49 -9.83
C ALA A 164 -0.73 14.41 -10.85
N LEU A 165 0.54 14.15 -11.17
CA LEU A 165 1.27 14.89 -12.19
C LEU A 165 0.70 14.62 -13.60
N LEU A 166 0.37 13.37 -13.91
CA LEU A 166 -0.22 13.00 -15.19
C LEU A 166 -1.54 13.74 -15.43
N GLU A 167 -2.38 13.85 -14.41
CA GLU A 167 -3.66 14.56 -14.51
C GLU A 167 -3.50 16.10 -14.57
N THR A 168 -2.51 16.67 -13.90
CA THR A 168 -2.36 18.12 -13.79
C THR A 168 -1.43 18.71 -14.85
N LYS A 169 -0.39 17.97 -15.26
CA LYS A 169 0.65 18.42 -16.19
C LYS A 169 0.69 17.60 -17.50
N GLY A 170 0.04 16.43 -17.53
CA GLY A 170 0.13 15.49 -18.65
C GLY A 170 1.48 14.77 -18.70
N VAL A 171 1.77 14.14 -19.83
CA VAL A 171 3.03 13.45 -20.09
C VAL A 171 4.16 14.47 -20.29
N CYS A 172 5.11 14.50 -19.36
CA CYS A 172 6.29 15.36 -19.39
C CYS A 172 7.43 14.70 -18.61
N ASP A 173 8.65 15.30 -18.65
CA ASP A 173 9.84 14.75 -17.98
C ASP A 173 9.61 14.57 -16.48
N GLU A 174 8.96 15.53 -15.82
CA GLU A 174 8.65 15.47 -14.38
C GLU A 174 7.72 14.30 -14.03
N THR A 175 6.72 14.04 -14.87
CA THR A 175 5.80 12.90 -14.69
C THR A 175 6.51 11.57 -14.93
N MET A 176 7.41 11.52 -15.92
CA MET A 176 8.23 10.33 -16.19
C MET A 176 9.23 10.08 -15.08
N GLU A 177 9.88 11.12 -14.56
CA GLU A 177 10.78 11.03 -13.41
C GLU A 177 10.07 10.45 -12.17
N ALA A 178 8.88 10.96 -11.84
CA ALA A 178 8.06 10.43 -10.76
C ALA A 178 7.70 8.95 -10.96
N LEU A 179 7.34 8.55 -12.19
CA LEU A 179 7.06 7.15 -12.49
C LEU A 179 8.30 6.27 -12.29
N LEU A 180 9.46 6.68 -12.79
CA LEU A 180 10.69 5.91 -12.65
C LEU A 180 11.15 5.81 -11.19
N ASN A 181 10.91 6.84 -10.39
CA ASN A 181 11.12 6.77 -8.93
C ASN A 181 10.18 5.74 -8.29
N ALA A 182 8.88 5.75 -8.66
CA ALA A 182 7.93 4.77 -8.15
C ALA A 182 8.36 3.32 -8.49
N LEU A 183 8.77 3.09 -9.73
CA LEU A 183 9.28 1.78 -10.19
C LEU A 183 10.58 1.36 -9.47
N SER A 184 11.44 2.31 -9.08
CA SER A 184 12.68 2.01 -8.39
C SER A 184 12.49 1.63 -6.91
N LEU A 185 11.41 2.10 -6.28
CA LEU A 185 11.07 1.77 -4.90
C LEU A 185 10.50 0.35 -4.75
N ASP A 186 9.75 -0.13 -5.75
CA ASP A 186 9.25 -1.49 -5.82
C ASP A 186 9.08 -1.91 -7.29
N THR A 187 10.02 -2.72 -7.78
CA THR A 187 10.03 -3.20 -9.17
C THR A 187 8.95 -4.22 -9.47
N ASN A 188 8.31 -4.84 -8.47
CA ASN A 188 7.24 -5.82 -8.63
C ASN A 188 5.85 -5.16 -8.72
N LEU A 189 5.67 -4.06 -8.01
CA LEU A 189 4.38 -3.38 -7.89
C LEU A 189 3.71 -3.05 -9.24
N PRO A 190 4.40 -2.50 -10.26
CA PRO A 190 3.78 -2.18 -11.54
C PRO A 190 3.31 -3.41 -12.31
N PHE A 191 3.96 -4.56 -12.15
CA PHE A 191 3.51 -5.82 -12.76
C PHE A 191 2.19 -6.28 -12.15
N LEU A 192 2.07 -6.24 -10.82
CA LEU A 192 0.83 -6.59 -10.12
C LEU A 192 -0.31 -5.62 -10.45
N ILE A 193 -0.04 -4.31 -10.57
CA ILE A 193 -1.04 -3.32 -11.00
C ILE A 193 -1.58 -3.64 -12.39
N LEU A 194 -0.72 -4.10 -13.30
CA LEU A 194 -1.06 -4.41 -14.69
C LEU A 194 -1.48 -5.87 -14.92
N ASP A 195 -1.52 -6.67 -13.87
CA ASP A 195 -1.85 -8.12 -13.94
C ASP A 195 -0.87 -8.91 -14.85
N LEU A 196 0.41 -8.47 -14.86
CA LEU A 196 1.48 -9.09 -15.66
C LEU A 196 2.29 -10.14 -14.88
N THR A 197 2.13 -10.21 -13.58
CA THR A 197 2.81 -11.18 -12.73
C THR A 197 1.87 -12.30 -12.35
N ILE A 198 2.30 -13.55 -12.60
CA ILE A 198 1.58 -14.72 -12.11
C ILE A 198 1.79 -14.78 -10.59
N LEU A 199 0.70 -14.66 -9.85
CA LEU A 199 0.71 -14.87 -8.41
C LEU A 199 0.93 -16.36 -8.11
N PRO A 200 1.54 -16.71 -6.95
CA PRO A 200 1.65 -18.08 -6.53
C PRO A 200 0.25 -18.75 -6.47
N GLU A 201 0.20 -20.06 -6.70
CA GLU A 201 -1.03 -20.82 -6.54
C GLU A 201 -1.56 -20.67 -5.09
N GLU A 202 -2.89 -20.84 -4.88
CA GLU A 202 -3.58 -20.56 -3.61
C GLU A 202 -2.96 -21.25 -2.37
N ASP A 203 -2.14 -22.30 -2.56
CA ASP A 203 -1.49 -23.08 -1.48
C ASP A 203 -0.06 -22.58 -1.17
N GLU A 204 0.48 -21.60 -1.88
CA GLU A 204 1.81 -21.03 -1.63
C GLU A 204 1.70 -19.77 -0.77
N GLU A 205 2.39 -19.78 0.39
CA GLU A 205 2.48 -18.58 1.23
C GLU A 205 3.30 -17.50 0.50
N LEU A 206 2.69 -16.34 0.30
CA LEU A 206 3.38 -15.15 -0.16
C LEU A 206 4.44 -14.75 0.88
N GLY A 207 5.64 -14.39 0.44
CA GLY A 207 6.60 -13.74 1.35
C GLY A 207 6.04 -12.38 1.80
N ALA A 208 6.42 -11.95 3.02
CA ALA A 208 5.85 -10.72 3.61
C ALA A 208 6.00 -9.48 2.70
N GLU A 209 7.13 -9.35 1.99
CA GLU A 209 7.35 -8.25 1.04
C GLU A 209 6.38 -8.31 -0.14
N LEU A 210 6.18 -9.48 -0.73
CA LEU A 210 5.25 -9.63 -1.85
C LEU A 210 3.79 -9.47 -1.41
N GLU A 211 3.45 -9.83 -0.17
CA GLU A 211 2.13 -9.58 0.41
C GLU A 211 1.84 -8.08 0.54
N GLU A 212 2.81 -7.29 0.98
CA GLU A 212 2.68 -5.83 1.05
C GLU A 212 2.53 -5.22 -0.36
N THR A 213 3.39 -5.62 -1.30
CA THR A 213 3.31 -5.20 -2.71
C THR A 213 1.95 -5.53 -3.32
N PHE A 214 1.44 -6.74 -3.07
CA PHE A 214 0.10 -7.14 -3.53
C PHE A 214 -1.00 -6.26 -2.94
N HIS A 215 -0.95 -5.99 -1.63
CA HIS A 215 -1.89 -5.07 -0.98
C HIS A 215 -1.87 -3.70 -1.63
N GLN A 216 -0.70 -3.12 -1.88
CA GLN A 216 -0.58 -1.82 -2.55
C GLN A 216 -1.13 -1.86 -3.98
N ALA A 217 -0.87 -2.95 -4.73
CA ALA A 217 -1.36 -3.14 -6.08
C ALA A 217 -2.89 -3.10 -6.16
N VAL A 218 -3.60 -3.78 -5.25
CA VAL A 218 -5.07 -3.79 -5.18
C VAL A 218 -5.64 -2.36 -5.08
N TYR A 219 -4.97 -1.48 -4.31
CA TYR A 219 -5.42 -0.09 -4.15
C TYR A 219 -5.01 0.82 -5.31
N LEU A 220 -3.96 0.49 -6.05
CA LEU A 220 -3.46 1.28 -7.17
C LEU A 220 -4.01 0.83 -8.53
N GLN A 221 -4.47 -0.41 -8.68
CA GLN A 221 -4.93 -0.97 -9.94
C GLN A 221 -6.04 -0.13 -10.58
N THR A 222 -7.11 0.16 -9.85
CA THR A 222 -8.23 0.97 -10.39
C THR A 222 -7.78 2.38 -10.81
N PRO A 223 -7.04 3.17 -10.00
CA PRO A 223 -6.53 4.47 -10.43
C PRO A 223 -5.69 4.43 -11.70
N TRP A 224 -4.82 3.42 -11.85
CA TRP A 224 -3.99 3.27 -13.05
C TRP A 224 -4.77 2.80 -14.28
N THR A 225 -5.77 1.95 -14.10
CA THR A 225 -6.55 1.37 -15.20
C THR A 225 -7.83 2.13 -15.53
N GLU A 226 -8.15 3.22 -14.82
CA GLU A 226 -9.35 4.05 -15.07
C GLU A 226 -9.38 4.58 -16.50
N THR A 227 -8.24 4.90 -17.08
CA THR A 227 -8.13 5.34 -18.48
C THR A 227 -7.03 4.58 -19.21
N GLN A 228 -7.22 4.42 -20.53
CA GLN A 228 -6.21 3.78 -21.36
C GLN A 228 -4.89 4.59 -21.39
N GLU A 229 -4.96 5.91 -21.29
CA GLU A 229 -3.78 6.76 -21.24
C GLU A 229 -2.92 6.47 -20.02
N ARG A 230 -3.51 6.38 -18.81
CA ARG A 230 -2.81 6.03 -17.58
C ARG A 230 -2.23 4.62 -17.67
N ALA A 231 -3.05 3.64 -18.08
CA ALA A 231 -2.60 2.27 -18.22
C ALA A 231 -1.43 2.14 -19.21
N SER A 232 -1.50 2.81 -20.37
CA SER A 232 -0.41 2.79 -21.37
C SER A 232 0.85 3.50 -20.87
N PHE A 233 0.70 4.58 -20.08
CA PHE A 233 1.83 5.32 -19.51
C PHE A 233 2.62 4.46 -18.50
N LEU A 234 1.93 3.66 -17.69
CA LEU A 234 2.56 2.69 -16.79
C LEU A 234 3.13 1.48 -17.56
N ALA A 235 2.36 0.97 -18.54
CA ALA A 235 2.68 -0.30 -19.21
C ALA A 235 4.00 -0.26 -19.98
N LEU A 236 4.30 0.81 -20.71
CA LEU A 236 5.51 0.84 -21.54
C LEU A 236 6.81 0.70 -20.73
N PRO A 237 7.07 1.50 -19.68
CA PRO A 237 8.24 1.32 -18.82
C PRO A 237 8.26 -0.04 -18.13
N THR A 238 7.10 -0.54 -17.66
CA THR A 238 6.99 -1.84 -16.98
C THR A 238 7.36 -2.99 -17.93
N LEU A 239 6.83 -2.98 -19.14
CA LEU A 239 7.16 -4.01 -20.14
C LEU A 239 8.64 -3.95 -20.56
N ILE A 240 9.21 -2.75 -20.70
CA ILE A 240 10.66 -2.63 -20.95
C ILE A 240 11.43 -3.24 -19.79
N LEU A 241 11.12 -2.87 -18.54
CA LEU A 241 11.75 -3.44 -17.34
C LEU A 241 11.63 -4.96 -17.33
N GLY A 242 10.44 -5.50 -17.57
CA GLY A 242 10.19 -6.94 -17.64
C GLY A 242 10.99 -7.66 -18.72
N SER A 243 11.20 -7.03 -19.88
CA SER A 243 12.01 -7.58 -20.95
C SER A 243 13.51 -7.66 -20.59
N LEU A 244 13.99 -6.71 -19.77
CA LEU A 244 15.39 -6.67 -19.33
C LEU A 244 15.66 -7.64 -18.17
N THR A 245 14.65 -7.88 -17.34
CA THR A 245 14.74 -8.76 -16.15
C THR A 245 14.31 -10.20 -16.44
N GLY A 246 13.74 -10.46 -17.62
CA GLY A 246 13.27 -11.79 -18.03
C GLY A 246 11.95 -12.22 -17.42
N ARG A 247 11.12 -11.27 -16.94
CA ARG A 247 9.82 -11.51 -16.31
C ARG A 247 8.66 -11.64 -17.30
N LEU A 248 8.84 -11.24 -18.59
CA LEU A 248 7.74 -11.22 -19.54
C LEU A 248 7.47 -12.60 -20.13
N GLU A 249 6.19 -12.95 -20.19
CA GLU A 249 5.71 -14.04 -21.02
C GLU A 249 5.69 -13.65 -22.50
N GLN A 250 5.41 -14.62 -23.38
CA GLN A 250 5.43 -14.38 -24.82
C GLN A 250 4.37 -13.33 -25.25
N GLU A 251 3.19 -13.35 -24.63
CA GLU A 251 2.11 -12.41 -24.94
C GLU A 251 2.51 -10.97 -24.60
N ASP A 252 3.16 -10.79 -23.45
CA ASP A 252 3.63 -9.47 -22.99
C ASP A 252 4.79 -8.95 -23.85
N GLN A 253 5.65 -9.84 -24.35
CA GLN A 253 6.70 -9.47 -25.31
C GLN A 253 6.09 -8.98 -26.62
N GLU A 254 5.04 -9.63 -27.14
CA GLU A 254 4.30 -9.18 -28.32
C GLU A 254 3.63 -7.82 -28.07
N ALA A 255 3.09 -7.59 -26.89
CA ALA A 255 2.52 -6.29 -26.50
C ALA A 255 3.60 -5.18 -26.45
N LEU A 256 4.77 -5.48 -25.89
CA LEU A 256 5.90 -4.56 -25.91
C LEU A 256 6.32 -4.19 -27.34
N GLU A 257 6.47 -5.16 -28.23
CA GLU A 257 6.82 -4.92 -29.63
C GLU A 257 5.80 -4.02 -30.34
N GLU A 258 4.51 -4.18 -30.05
CA GLU A 258 3.47 -3.32 -30.62
C GLU A 258 3.57 -1.88 -30.07
N MET A 259 3.77 -1.71 -28.75
CA MET A 259 3.91 -0.38 -28.13
C MET A 259 5.17 0.36 -28.60
N LEU A 260 6.23 -0.36 -28.91
CA LEU A 260 7.48 0.24 -29.40
C LEU A 260 7.38 0.81 -30.82
N LYS A 261 6.53 0.27 -31.71
CA LYS A 261 6.51 0.61 -33.15
C LYS A 261 6.46 2.10 -33.47
N ASP A 262 5.81 2.89 -32.61
CA ASP A 262 5.64 4.33 -32.82
C ASP A 262 6.28 5.17 -31.70
N SER A 263 7.02 4.54 -30.79
CA SER A 263 7.61 5.20 -29.62
C SER A 263 8.93 5.91 -29.91
N GLY A 264 9.66 5.47 -30.94
CA GLY A 264 11.04 5.89 -31.22
C GLY A 264 12.08 5.27 -30.28
N LEU A 265 11.68 4.31 -29.45
CA LEU A 265 12.54 3.64 -28.47
C LEU A 265 13.06 2.27 -28.95
N GLU A 266 12.60 1.78 -30.11
CA GLU A 266 12.90 0.42 -30.60
C GLU A 266 14.40 0.09 -30.60
N ASP A 267 15.24 0.95 -31.17
CA ASP A 267 16.68 0.73 -31.24
C ASP A 267 17.35 0.74 -29.86
N GLY A 268 16.84 1.61 -28.97
CA GLY A 268 17.31 1.71 -27.59
C GLY A 268 17.00 0.46 -26.80
N VAL A 269 15.75 0.00 -26.84
CA VAL A 269 15.29 -1.22 -26.15
C VAL A 269 15.99 -2.47 -26.70
N ALA A 270 16.10 -2.62 -28.03
CA ALA A 270 16.80 -3.75 -28.64
C ALA A 270 18.25 -3.82 -28.18
N ARG A 271 18.95 -2.69 -28.06
CA ARG A 271 20.33 -2.64 -27.53
C ARG A 271 20.37 -3.09 -26.07
N LEU A 272 19.44 -2.63 -25.21
CA LEU A 272 19.39 -3.02 -23.80
C LEU A 272 19.06 -4.50 -23.63
N GLN A 273 18.14 -5.04 -24.43
CA GLN A 273 17.83 -6.47 -24.44
C GLN A 273 19.05 -7.33 -24.85
N ALA A 274 19.85 -6.87 -25.82
CA ALA A 274 21.09 -7.54 -26.16
C ALA A 274 22.10 -7.53 -25.01
N GLN A 275 22.22 -6.43 -24.28
CA GLN A 275 23.04 -6.33 -23.06
C GLN A 275 22.54 -7.23 -21.95
N ALA A 276 21.21 -7.26 -21.72
CA ALA A 276 20.57 -8.14 -20.73
C ALA A 276 20.85 -9.63 -21.02
N ALA A 277 20.87 -10.03 -22.30
CA ALA A 277 21.15 -11.39 -22.71
C ALA A 277 22.64 -11.81 -22.52
N GLU A 278 23.56 -10.84 -22.38
CA GLU A 278 24.99 -11.10 -22.11
C GLU A 278 25.28 -11.21 -20.60
N ARG A 279 24.31 -10.86 -19.72
CA ARG A 279 24.46 -10.95 -18.27
C ARG A 279 24.38 -12.40 -17.80
N ASP A 280 24.95 -12.67 -16.62
CA ASP A 280 24.97 -14.00 -16.03
C ASP A 280 23.53 -14.46 -15.71
N ALA A 281 23.19 -15.67 -16.10
CA ALA A 281 21.89 -16.26 -15.79
C ALA A 281 21.71 -16.55 -14.28
N ASP A 282 22.81 -16.70 -13.54
CA ASP A 282 22.83 -16.94 -12.09
C ASP A 282 23.01 -15.63 -11.28
N GLU A 283 22.89 -14.48 -11.93
CA GLU A 283 22.96 -13.16 -11.27
C GLU A 283 21.82 -12.99 -10.25
N ASP A 284 22.13 -12.30 -9.14
CA ASP A 284 21.13 -11.96 -8.13
C ASP A 284 19.99 -11.14 -8.77
N PRO A 285 18.71 -11.52 -8.55
CA PRO A 285 17.56 -10.78 -9.10
C PRO A 285 17.57 -9.29 -8.76
N ASP A 286 17.95 -8.91 -7.53
CA ASP A 286 17.99 -7.52 -7.09
C ASP A 286 19.07 -6.71 -7.84
N GLU A 287 20.26 -7.30 -8.08
CA GLU A 287 21.31 -6.68 -8.88
C GLU A 287 20.86 -6.49 -10.34
N ARG A 288 20.11 -7.44 -10.87
CA ARG A 288 19.54 -7.37 -12.21
C ARG A 288 18.48 -6.29 -12.33
N ASP A 289 17.60 -6.19 -11.35
CA ASP A 289 16.56 -5.16 -11.28
C ASP A 289 17.17 -3.77 -11.17
N GLN A 290 18.15 -3.59 -10.29
CA GLN A 290 18.85 -2.32 -10.16
C GLN A 290 19.49 -1.89 -11.47
N TRP A 291 20.21 -2.80 -12.15
CA TRP A 291 20.80 -2.50 -13.46
C TRP A 291 19.73 -2.13 -14.49
N ALA A 292 18.64 -2.90 -14.58
CA ALA A 292 17.57 -2.66 -15.52
C ALA A 292 16.92 -1.29 -15.30
N MET A 293 16.69 -0.90 -14.04
CA MET A 293 16.17 0.43 -13.67
C MET A 293 17.12 1.56 -14.06
N GLU A 294 18.44 1.41 -13.79
CA GLU A 294 19.42 2.41 -14.21
C GLU A 294 19.44 2.64 -15.72
N GLU A 295 19.37 1.57 -16.51
CA GLU A 295 19.34 1.66 -17.96
C GLU A 295 18.01 2.19 -18.50
N LEU A 296 16.89 1.83 -17.86
CA LEU A 296 15.57 2.36 -18.17
C LEU A 296 15.50 3.87 -17.93
N MET A 297 16.04 4.37 -16.81
CA MET A 297 16.13 5.79 -16.52
C MET A 297 16.93 6.55 -17.60
N LYS A 298 18.08 6.02 -18.00
CA LYS A 298 18.92 6.62 -19.08
C LYS A 298 18.21 6.62 -20.43
N LEU A 299 17.36 5.62 -20.69
CA LEU A 299 16.60 5.52 -21.93
C LEU A 299 15.45 6.51 -22.01
N LEU A 300 14.68 6.66 -20.90
CA LEU A 300 13.44 7.44 -20.87
C LEU A 300 13.65 8.90 -20.46
N LEU A 301 14.73 9.19 -19.71
CA LEU A 301 15.15 10.54 -19.30
C LEU A 301 16.60 10.78 -19.77
N PRO A 302 16.85 10.90 -21.06
CA PRO A 302 18.21 11.17 -21.54
C PRO A 302 18.66 12.53 -20.99
N GLU A 303 19.83 12.56 -20.32
CA GLU A 303 20.45 13.80 -19.85
C GLU A 303 20.47 14.80 -21.01
N GLY A 304 19.89 15.98 -20.77
CA GLY A 304 19.64 16.97 -21.81
C GLY A 304 20.88 17.29 -22.64
N ASN A 305 20.74 17.20 -23.97
CA ASN A 305 21.66 17.71 -24.97
C ASN A 305 21.67 19.25 -24.96
#